data_d269fb59730ad7fec0a472949a1eee5e
#
_entry.id   d269fb59730ad7fec0a472949a1eee5e
#
_cell.length_a   1.000
_cell.length_b   1.000
_cell.length_c   1.000
_cell.angle_alpha   90.00
_cell.angle_beta   90.00
_cell.angle_gamma   90.00
#
_symmetry.space_group_name_H-M   'P 1'
#
loop_
_entity.id
_entity.type
_entity.pdbx_description
1 polymer ?
#
loop_
_entity_poly.entity_id
_entity_poly.type
_entity_poly.pdbx_seq_one_letter_code
_entity_poly.pdbx_strand_id
1 'polypeptide(L)'
;MVDDRIEQEIVIEAPPEVVWELVTDPEHVGAWFGDAAEIELRQGGDAAFSWQSYGTFLARVETVEPPRFFSYRWARPTDTPPDEGNSTLVEFSLSAEGEGTRLRVVESGFAALARSEDEKAQHFADNTQGWNIELGHLRDYAARVGSQVR
;
A
#
# COMPACT_ATOMS: atom_id res chain seq x y z
N MET A 1 15.62 18.93 5.83
CA MET A 1 15.30 17.62 6.45
C MET A 1 14.07 17.00 5.78
N VAL A 2 14.13 15.72 5.46
CA VAL A 2 13.04 15.00 4.84
C VAL A 2 12.09 14.49 5.92
N ASP A 3 10.78 14.68 5.71
CA ASP A 3 9.79 14.03 6.57
C ASP A 3 9.94 12.51 6.45
N ASP A 4 9.73 11.78 7.53
CA ASP A 4 9.95 10.34 7.53
C ASP A 4 8.70 9.52 7.26
N ARG A 5 7.50 10.10 7.38
CA ARG A 5 6.28 9.31 7.22
C ARG A 5 5.16 10.07 6.53
N ILE A 6 4.45 9.33 5.69
CA ILE A 6 3.22 9.77 5.05
C ILE A 6 2.08 9.09 5.81
N GLU A 7 1.04 9.83 6.18
CA GLU A 7 -0.16 9.27 6.79
C GLU A 7 -1.38 9.77 6.04
N GLN A 8 -2.26 8.85 5.65
CA GLN A 8 -3.51 9.20 5.00
C GLN A 8 -4.60 8.25 5.47
N GLU A 9 -5.82 8.75 5.55
CA GLU A 9 -6.97 7.98 5.97
C GLU A 9 -8.12 8.19 5.01
N ILE A 10 -8.89 7.12 4.78
CA ILE A 10 -10.19 7.20 4.09
C ILE A 10 -11.19 6.35 4.83
N VAL A 11 -12.47 6.65 4.64
CA VAL A 11 -13.56 5.82 5.14
C VAL A 11 -14.21 5.14 3.94
N ILE A 12 -14.33 3.82 4.03
CA ILE A 12 -14.92 2.99 2.98
C ILE A 12 -16.23 2.43 3.52
N GLU A 13 -17.30 2.52 2.72
CA GLU A 13 -18.63 2.05 3.13
C GLU A 13 -18.77 0.54 2.92
N ALA A 14 -17.90 -0.24 3.58
CA ALA A 14 -17.93 -1.69 3.58
C ALA A 14 -17.29 -2.16 4.90
N PRO A 15 -17.69 -3.33 5.42
CA PRO A 15 -17.13 -3.80 6.69
C PRO A 15 -15.65 -4.18 6.56
N PRO A 16 -14.90 -4.23 7.69
CA PRO A 16 -13.46 -4.52 7.64
C PRO A 16 -13.10 -5.80 6.89
N GLU A 17 -13.89 -6.85 6.98
CA GLU A 17 -13.63 -8.11 6.29
C GLU A 17 -13.64 -7.93 4.77
N VAL A 18 -14.52 -7.08 4.26
CA VAL A 18 -14.58 -6.77 2.83
C VAL A 18 -13.39 -5.92 2.43
N VAL A 19 -13.10 -4.86 3.20
CA VAL A 19 -11.96 -3.98 2.89
C VAL A 19 -10.65 -4.75 2.96
N TRP A 20 -10.54 -5.69 3.90
CA TRP A 20 -9.37 -6.57 3.98
C TRP A 20 -9.10 -7.28 2.66
N GLU A 21 -10.15 -7.87 2.05
CA GLU A 21 -10.01 -8.52 0.76
C GLU A 21 -9.54 -7.54 -0.32
N LEU A 22 -10.06 -6.33 -0.30
CA LEU A 22 -9.71 -5.33 -1.32
C LEU A 22 -8.25 -4.89 -1.22
N VAL A 23 -7.64 -4.92 -0.05
CA VAL A 23 -6.25 -4.46 0.14
C VAL A 23 -5.24 -5.61 0.19
N THR A 24 -5.67 -6.87 0.23
CA THR A 24 -4.75 -8.01 0.32
C THR A 24 -4.88 -9.03 -0.80
N ASP A 25 -6.03 -9.16 -1.43
CA ASP A 25 -6.22 -10.10 -2.55
C ASP A 25 -5.59 -9.50 -3.80
N PRO A 26 -4.63 -10.17 -4.45
CA PRO A 26 -3.93 -9.59 -5.60
C PRO A 26 -4.84 -9.24 -6.77
N GLU A 27 -5.94 -9.96 -6.99
CA GLU A 27 -6.89 -9.60 -8.05
C GLU A 27 -7.57 -8.28 -7.76
N HIS A 28 -7.93 -8.03 -6.51
CA HIS A 28 -8.51 -6.75 -6.11
C HIS A 28 -7.46 -5.65 -6.10
N VAL A 29 -6.29 -5.92 -5.52
CA VAL A 29 -5.22 -4.92 -5.43
C VAL A 29 -4.82 -4.43 -6.82
N GLY A 30 -4.67 -5.34 -7.78
CA GLY A 30 -4.34 -4.98 -9.16
C GLY A 30 -5.42 -4.17 -9.88
N ALA A 31 -6.61 -4.06 -9.30
CA ALA A 31 -7.70 -3.28 -9.89
C ALA A 31 -7.71 -1.83 -9.44
N TRP A 32 -7.14 -1.52 -8.27
CA TRP A 32 -7.11 -0.14 -7.78
C TRP A 32 -5.69 0.39 -7.55
N PHE A 33 -4.72 -0.47 -7.31
CA PHE A 33 -3.34 -0.10 -6.99
C PHE A 33 -2.44 -0.47 -8.16
N GLY A 34 -2.22 0.45 -9.07
CA GLY A 34 -1.51 0.19 -10.31
C GLY A 34 -2.34 -0.65 -11.28
N ASP A 35 -1.68 -1.50 -12.04
CA ASP A 35 -2.29 -2.31 -13.10
C ASP A 35 -2.32 -3.80 -12.81
N ALA A 36 -1.43 -4.28 -11.95
CA ALA A 36 -1.36 -5.69 -11.59
C ALA A 36 -0.65 -5.86 -10.26
N ALA A 37 -0.96 -6.93 -9.55
CA ALA A 37 -0.33 -7.24 -8.27
C ALA A 37 -0.17 -8.75 -8.11
N GLU A 38 0.88 -9.14 -7.39
CA GLU A 38 1.11 -10.50 -6.92
C GLU A 38 1.45 -10.40 -5.44
N ILE A 39 0.81 -11.20 -4.60
CA ILE A 39 1.02 -11.15 -3.14
C ILE A 39 0.97 -12.56 -2.58
N GLU A 40 2.06 -12.99 -1.96
CA GLU A 40 2.04 -14.17 -1.09
C GLU A 40 1.66 -13.68 0.29
N LEU A 41 0.42 -13.89 0.68
CA LEU A 41 -0.15 -13.29 1.89
C LEU A 41 0.24 -14.07 3.14
N ARG A 42 1.51 -13.94 3.52
CA ARG A 42 2.09 -14.51 4.73
C ARG A 42 3.31 -13.70 5.13
N GLN A 43 3.67 -13.75 6.38
CA GLN A 43 4.89 -13.08 6.85
C GLN A 43 6.10 -13.63 6.08
N GLY A 44 6.90 -12.71 5.53
CA GLY A 44 8.07 -13.07 4.71
C GLY A 44 7.75 -13.41 3.27
N GLY A 45 6.46 -13.37 2.87
CA GLY A 45 6.07 -13.65 1.49
C GLY A 45 6.52 -12.57 0.52
N ASP A 46 6.65 -12.94 -0.75
CA ASP A 46 7.02 -11.99 -1.80
C ASP A 46 5.78 -11.32 -2.36
N ALA A 47 5.94 -10.06 -2.77
CA ALA A 47 4.88 -9.31 -3.43
C ALA A 47 5.46 -8.46 -4.54
N ALA A 48 4.61 -8.09 -5.50
CA ALA A 48 5.02 -7.23 -6.60
C ALA A 48 3.81 -6.41 -7.04
N PHE A 49 4.06 -5.13 -7.31
CA PHE A 49 3.03 -4.19 -7.75
C PHE A 49 3.51 -3.52 -9.02
N SER A 50 2.70 -3.57 -10.08
CA SER A 50 3.11 -3.13 -11.41
C SER A 50 2.26 -1.97 -11.91
N TRP A 51 2.93 -0.98 -12.50
CA TRP A 51 2.31 0.13 -13.24
C TRP A 51 2.89 0.12 -14.64
N GLN A 52 2.05 0.17 -15.66
CA GLN A 52 2.52 0.19 -17.05
C GLN A 52 3.51 1.32 -17.30
N SER A 53 3.27 2.48 -16.69
CA SER A 53 4.10 3.67 -16.89
C SER A 53 5.43 3.64 -16.15
N TYR A 54 5.54 2.86 -15.08
CA TYR A 54 6.70 2.91 -14.18
C TYR A 54 7.46 1.60 -14.06
N GLY A 55 6.81 0.46 -14.22
CA GLY A 55 7.42 -0.85 -14.05
C GLY A 55 6.90 -1.57 -12.81
N THR A 56 7.66 -2.58 -12.37
CA THR A 56 7.28 -3.45 -11.26
C THR A 56 8.12 -3.16 -10.03
N PHE A 57 7.44 -2.90 -8.91
CA PHE A 57 8.09 -2.68 -7.61
C PHE A 57 7.99 -3.95 -6.79
N LEU A 58 9.13 -4.47 -6.36
CA LEU A 58 9.18 -5.70 -5.57
C LEU A 58 9.04 -5.38 -4.09
N ALA A 59 8.37 -6.27 -3.38
CA ALA A 59 8.05 -6.07 -1.97
C ALA A 59 8.19 -7.38 -1.20
N ARG A 60 8.25 -7.25 0.14
CA ARG A 60 8.21 -8.37 1.06
C ARG A 60 7.16 -8.08 2.13
N VAL A 61 6.26 -9.04 2.33
CA VAL A 61 5.22 -8.93 3.35
C VAL A 61 5.85 -9.04 4.73
N GLU A 62 5.56 -8.08 5.61
CA GLU A 62 6.10 -8.06 6.98
C GLU A 62 5.11 -8.61 7.99
N THR A 63 3.87 -8.13 7.97
CA THR A 63 2.86 -8.50 8.97
C THR A 63 1.52 -8.77 8.30
N VAL A 64 0.84 -9.83 8.75
CA VAL A 64 -0.51 -10.17 8.27
C VAL A 64 -1.36 -10.52 9.48
N GLU A 65 -2.30 -9.64 9.84
CA GLU A 65 -3.23 -9.83 10.97
C GLU A 65 -4.67 -9.55 10.51
N PRO A 66 -5.31 -10.54 9.85
CA PRO A 66 -6.67 -10.33 9.32
C PRO A 66 -7.69 -10.07 10.42
N PRO A 67 -8.66 -9.20 10.20
CA PRO A 67 -8.82 -8.26 9.08
C PRO A 67 -8.35 -6.85 9.44
N ARG A 68 -7.34 -6.73 10.27
CA ARG A 68 -7.01 -5.51 10.99
C ARG A 68 -5.73 -4.82 10.56
N PHE A 69 -4.69 -5.57 10.20
CA PHE A 69 -3.38 -4.98 9.95
C PHE A 69 -2.59 -5.76 8.90
N PHE A 70 -2.01 -5.04 7.93
CA PHE A 70 -1.20 -5.60 6.85
C PHE A 70 -0.06 -4.64 6.55
N SER A 71 1.16 -5.17 6.45
CA SER A 71 2.30 -4.33 6.11
C SER A 71 3.27 -5.04 5.18
N TYR A 72 3.99 -4.24 4.41
CA TYR A 72 5.04 -4.73 3.53
C TYR A 72 6.13 -3.67 3.35
N ARG A 73 7.33 -4.13 2.97
CA ARG A 73 8.40 -3.25 2.51
C ARG A 73 8.48 -3.35 1.01
N TRP A 74 8.58 -2.22 0.36
CA TRP A 74 8.78 -2.19 -1.08
C TRP A 74 9.94 -1.28 -1.45
N ALA A 75 10.56 -1.57 -2.61
CA ALA A 75 11.87 -1.03 -2.96
C ALA A 75 11.84 -0.20 -4.23
N ARG A 76 12.80 0.70 -4.32
CA ARG A 76 13.22 1.34 -5.57
C ARG A 76 14.70 1.07 -5.74
N PRO A 77 15.17 0.92 -6.98
CA PRO A 77 14.43 1.02 -8.25
C PRO A 77 13.55 -0.20 -8.52
N THR A 78 12.83 -0.19 -9.64
CA THR A 78 12.00 -1.32 -10.04
C THR A 78 12.84 -2.58 -10.23
N ASP A 79 12.20 -3.73 -10.11
CA ASP A 79 12.82 -5.06 -10.29
C ASP A 79 13.97 -5.35 -9.32
N THR A 80 13.99 -4.64 -8.18
CA THR A 80 15.03 -4.79 -7.16
C THR A 80 14.39 -5.23 -5.86
N PRO A 81 14.86 -6.35 -5.26
CA PRO A 81 14.30 -6.78 -3.97
C PRO A 81 14.55 -5.76 -2.86
N PRO A 82 13.62 -5.65 -1.90
CA PRO A 82 13.82 -4.68 -0.82
C PRO A 82 14.95 -5.07 0.14
N ASP A 83 15.73 -4.07 0.52
CA ASP A 83 16.76 -4.18 1.55
C ASP A 83 16.72 -2.94 2.44
N GLU A 84 17.67 -2.80 3.35
CA GLU A 84 17.67 -1.71 4.33
C GLU A 84 17.85 -0.33 3.71
N GLY A 85 18.58 -0.23 2.61
CA GLY A 85 18.95 1.06 2.03
C GLY A 85 18.06 1.51 0.88
N ASN A 86 17.16 0.65 0.40
CA ASN A 86 16.36 0.95 -0.80
C ASN A 86 14.86 0.88 -0.59
N SER A 87 14.39 0.62 0.63
CA SER A 87 12.98 0.31 0.85
C SER A 87 12.34 1.17 1.95
N THR A 88 11.03 1.32 1.82
CA THR A 88 10.19 1.95 2.84
C THR A 88 9.15 0.94 3.31
N LEU A 89 8.59 1.17 4.49
CA LEU A 89 7.58 0.32 5.09
C LEU A 89 6.20 0.93 4.86
N VAL A 90 5.27 0.13 4.35
CA VAL A 90 3.87 0.54 4.18
C VAL A 90 3.00 -0.27 5.14
N GLU A 91 2.16 0.43 5.89
CA GLU A 91 1.28 -0.19 6.89
C GLU A 91 -0.16 0.21 6.64
N PHE A 92 -1.04 -0.80 6.52
CA PHE A 92 -2.48 -0.61 6.41
C PHE A 92 -3.13 -1.02 7.71
N SER A 93 -3.88 -0.11 8.34
CA SER A 93 -4.64 -0.39 9.56
C SER A 93 -6.13 -0.22 9.26
N LEU A 94 -6.93 -1.21 9.62
CA LEU A 94 -8.36 -1.22 9.37
C LEU A 94 -9.09 -1.26 10.70
N SER A 95 -10.06 -0.35 10.87
CA SER A 95 -10.90 -0.34 12.06
C SER A 95 -12.34 -0.09 11.66
N ALA A 96 -13.27 -0.71 12.38
CA ALA A 96 -14.70 -0.49 12.12
C ALA A 96 -15.09 0.93 12.45
N GLU A 97 -15.91 1.53 11.60
CA GLU A 97 -16.46 2.87 11.84
C GLU A 97 -17.92 2.86 11.37
N GLY A 98 -18.83 2.72 12.33
CA GLY A 98 -20.24 2.48 12.01
C GLY A 98 -20.36 1.16 11.25
N GLU A 99 -20.99 1.20 10.09
CA GLU A 99 -21.09 0.02 9.21
C GLU A 99 -19.94 -0.05 8.19
N GLY A 100 -19.06 0.93 8.21
CA GLY A 100 -17.93 1.01 7.30
C GLY A 100 -16.60 0.72 7.97
N THR A 101 -15.55 1.11 7.29
CA THR A 101 -14.17 0.88 7.74
C THR A 101 -13.37 2.17 7.57
N ARG A 102 -12.63 2.52 8.61
CA ARG A 102 -11.58 3.54 8.51
C ARG A 102 -10.29 2.82 8.13
N LEU A 103 -9.76 3.17 6.98
CA LEU A 103 -8.49 2.66 6.51
C LEU A 103 -7.43 3.74 6.66
N ARG A 104 -6.37 3.41 7.37
CA ARG A 104 -5.22 4.30 7.55
C ARG A 104 -4.02 3.68 6.87
N VAL A 105 -3.32 4.46 6.05
CA VAL A 105 -2.09 4.03 5.38
C VAL A 105 -0.95 4.89 5.89
N VAL A 106 0.13 4.24 6.32
CA VAL A 106 1.35 4.91 6.75
C VAL A 106 2.51 4.36 5.95
N GLU A 107 3.26 5.23 5.28
CA GLU A 107 4.52 4.84 4.66
C GLU A 107 5.64 5.58 5.36
N SER A 108 6.66 4.85 5.81
CA SER A 108 7.75 5.41 6.63
C SER A 108 9.11 4.85 6.21
N GLY A 109 10.18 5.51 6.70
CA GLY A 109 11.54 5.07 6.45
C GLY A 109 12.26 5.84 5.36
N PHE A 110 11.70 6.96 4.91
CA PHE A 110 12.34 7.77 3.85
C PHE A 110 13.69 8.33 4.28
N ALA A 111 13.82 8.71 5.55
CA ALA A 111 15.07 9.29 6.06
C ALA A 111 16.24 8.30 6.04
N ALA A 112 15.93 7.01 6.14
CA ALA A 112 16.95 5.94 6.17
C ALA A 112 17.40 5.47 4.79
N LEU A 113 16.79 5.99 3.72
CA LEU A 113 17.16 5.58 2.36
C LEU A 113 18.60 6.00 2.05
N ALA A 114 19.33 5.13 1.35
CA ALA A 114 20.72 5.38 0.94
C ALA A 114 20.75 6.24 -0.32
N ARG A 115 20.26 7.46 -0.20
CA ARG A 115 20.12 8.43 -1.31
C ARG A 115 20.39 9.82 -0.81
N SER A 116 20.55 10.77 -1.74
CA SER A 116 20.71 12.17 -1.37
C SER A 116 19.42 12.72 -0.73
N GLU A 117 19.54 13.83 0.00
CA GLU A 117 18.38 14.46 0.62
C GLU A 117 17.37 14.92 -0.44
N ASP A 118 17.82 15.40 -1.59
CA ASP A 118 16.92 15.79 -2.68
C ASP A 118 16.17 14.59 -3.25
N GLU A 119 16.83 13.46 -3.40
CA GLU A 119 16.19 12.23 -3.90
C GLU A 119 15.16 11.68 -2.91
N LYS A 120 15.49 11.74 -1.61
CA LYS A 120 14.54 11.33 -0.56
C LYS A 120 13.30 12.22 -0.57
N ALA A 121 13.50 13.53 -0.68
CA ALA A 121 12.39 14.49 -0.70
C ALA A 121 11.50 14.27 -1.92
N GLN A 122 12.09 13.97 -3.07
CA GLN A 122 11.32 13.69 -4.29
C GLN A 122 10.55 12.39 -4.15
N HIS A 123 11.16 11.35 -3.61
CA HIS A 123 10.50 10.06 -3.36
C HIS A 123 9.31 10.24 -2.42
N PHE A 124 9.50 10.99 -1.34
CA PHE A 124 8.42 11.30 -0.39
C PHE A 124 7.26 12.04 -1.07
N ALA A 125 7.59 13.05 -1.88
CA ALA A 125 6.57 13.84 -2.59
C ALA A 125 5.81 12.99 -3.61
N ASP A 126 6.52 12.17 -4.37
CA ASP A 126 5.92 11.28 -5.37
C ASP A 126 4.95 10.31 -4.71
N ASN A 127 5.35 9.71 -3.59
CA ASN A 127 4.53 8.73 -2.90
C ASN A 127 3.35 9.37 -2.18
N THR A 128 3.52 10.59 -1.65
CA THR A 128 2.40 11.33 -1.07
C THR A 128 1.30 11.54 -2.11
N GLN A 129 1.68 12.00 -3.30
CA GLN A 129 0.74 12.19 -4.39
C GLN A 129 0.16 10.85 -4.87
N GLY A 130 1.01 9.83 -4.96
CA GLY A 130 0.59 8.49 -5.36
C GLY A 130 -0.46 7.91 -4.44
N TRP A 131 -0.28 8.03 -3.12
CA TRP A 131 -1.27 7.54 -2.16
C TRP A 131 -2.60 8.28 -2.28
N ASN A 132 -2.58 9.60 -2.49
CA ASN A 132 -3.79 10.36 -2.71
C ASN A 132 -4.58 9.81 -3.91
N ILE A 133 -3.88 9.54 -5.00
CA ILE A 133 -4.48 9.03 -6.24
C ILE A 133 -5.02 7.61 -6.02
N GLU A 134 -4.18 6.73 -5.47
CA GLU A 134 -4.53 5.31 -5.35
C GLU A 134 -5.63 5.08 -4.31
N LEU A 135 -5.65 5.82 -3.21
CA LEU A 135 -6.73 5.70 -2.22
C LEU A 135 -8.05 6.20 -2.79
N GLY A 136 -8.00 7.18 -3.69
CA GLY A 136 -9.17 7.59 -4.45
C GLY A 136 -9.70 6.47 -5.35
N HIS A 137 -8.78 5.77 -6.04
CA HIS A 137 -9.13 4.61 -6.84
C HIS A 137 -9.74 3.50 -5.98
N LEU A 138 -9.19 3.26 -4.80
CA LEU A 138 -9.71 2.24 -3.88
C LEU A 138 -11.13 2.58 -3.44
N ARG A 139 -11.38 3.83 -3.09
CA ARG A 139 -12.73 4.25 -2.69
C ARG A 139 -13.74 4.01 -3.79
N ASP A 140 -13.39 4.40 -5.02
CA ASP A 140 -14.27 4.22 -6.18
C ASP A 140 -14.47 2.73 -6.49
N TYR A 141 -13.41 1.96 -6.45
CA TYR A 141 -13.45 0.53 -6.67
C TYR A 141 -14.34 -0.16 -5.62
N ALA A 142 -14.18 0.18 -4.35
CA ALA A 142 -14.97 -0.38 -3.27
C ALA A 142 -16.46 -0.08 -3.44
N ALA A 143 -16.81 1.11 -3.93
CA ALA A 143 -18.20 1.48 -4.18
C ALA A 143 -18.82 0.60 -5.26
N ARG A 144 -18.03 0.15 -6.24
CA ARG A 144 -18.52 -0.68 -7.35
C ARG A 144 -18.62 -2.15 -6.96
N VAL A 145 -17.70 -2.67 -6.16
CA VAL A 145 -17.58 -4.11 -5.94
C VAL A 145 -17.79 -4.58 -4.51
N GLY A 146 -17.87 -3.66 -3.55
CA GLY A 146 -17.94 -4.03 -2.13
C GLY A 146 -19.08 -4.98 -1.79
N SER A 147 -20.24 -4.82 -2.41
CA SER A 147 -21.38 -5.70 -2.17
C SER A 147 -21.22 -7.08 -2.78
N GLN A 148 -20.29 -7.25 -3.70
CA GLN A 148 -20.04 -8.52 -4.39
C GLN A 148 -19.02 -9.39 -3.67
N VAL A 149 -18.22 -8.79 -2.78
CA VAL A 149 -17.14 -9.46 -2.06
C VAL A 149 -17.65 -10.24 -0.85
N ARG A 150 -18.79 -9.90 -0.33
CA ARG A 150 -19.38 -10.52 0.87
C ARG A 150 -19.69 -11.99 0.71
#